data_e01656d19f2e37ee61cd61edd3a4a625
#
_entry.id   e01656d19f2e37ee61cd61edd3a4a625
#
_cell.length_a   1.000
_cell.length_b   1.000
_cell.length_c   1.000
_cell.angle_alpha   90.00
_cell.angle_beta   90.00
_cell.angle_gamma   90.00
#
_symmetry.space_group_name_H-M   'P 1'
#
loop_
_entity.id
_entity.type
_entity.pdbx_description
1 polymer ?
#
loop_
_entity_poly.entity_id
_entity_poly.type
_entity_poly.pdbx_seq_one_letter_code
_entity_poly.pdbx_strand_id
1 'polypeptide(L)'
;MKGIHFLLFGVLVFGSEASAQCPGGIPAAGNPHCIPPSAWPQNVTSSQAAPTAPRWKLTWGAIAIDPITGDVGTSVGSASKKKAEREALKDCAAKGASDCARLVFAYENQCAVIAWPSVPGARIITQGAETVELASDLALKSCIGDDADNSRGCRIVYSECTRPVLAD
;
A
#
# COMPACT_ATOMS: atom_id res chain seq x y z
N MET A 1 22.13 -54.08 35.13
CA MET A 1 22.27 -54.33 33.68
C MET A 1 22.58 -53.02 33.02
N LYS A 2 23.65 -52.98 32.25
CA LYS A 2 24.51 -51.91 31.82
C LYS A 2 23.79 -50.85 30.96
N GLY A 3 23.79 -49.53 31.39
CA GLY A 3 23.41 -48.42 30.58
C GLY A 3 24.61 -47.93 29.79
N ILE A 4 24.46 -47.79 28.48
CA ILE A 4 25.43 -47.23 27.56
C ILE A 4 25.13 -45.75 27.40
N HIS A 5 26.06 -44.88 27.86
CA HIS A 5 26.04 -43.45 27.62
C HIS A 5 26.70 -43.18 26.27
N PHE A 6 25.94 -42.66 25.31
CA PHE A 6 26.44 -42.13 24.04
C PHE A 6 26.68 -40.62 24.22
N LEU A 7 27.96 -40.27 24.33
CA LEU A 7 28.43 -38.86 24.27
C LEU A 7 28.47 -38.43 22.80
N LEU A 8 27.51 -37.61 22.39
CA LEU A 8 27.54 -36.93 21.10
C LEU A 8 28.44 -35.66 21.23
N PHE A 9 29.63 -35.76 20.66
CA PHE A 9 30.52 -34.61 20.44
C PHE A 9 29.94 -33.77 19.31
N GLY A 10 29.34 -32.63 19.66
CA GLY A 10 28.92 -31.62 18.70
C GLY A 10 30.16 -30.83 18.23
N VAL A 11 30.51 -30.96 16.96
CA VAL A 11 31.50 -30.10 16.29
C VAL A 11 30.83 -28.80 15.96
N LEU A 12 31.16 -27.74 16.73
CA LEU A 12 30.84 -26.35 16.42
C LEU A 12 31.73 -25.89 15.26
N VAL A 13 31.20 -25.85 14.06
CA VAL A 13 31.82 -25.19 12.91
C VAL A 13 31.57 -23.69 13.08
N PHE A 14 32.57 -22.97 13.56
CA PHE A 14 32.59 -21.51 13.47
C PHE A 14 32.80 -21.11 12.02
N GLY A 15 31.71 -20.76 11.32
CA GLY A 15 31.78 -20.07 10.06
C GLY A 15 32.37 -18.69 10.27
N SER A 16 33.62 -18.48 9.86
CA SER A 16 34.22 -17.16 9.80
C SER A 16 33.53 -16.37 8.68
N GLU A 17 32.62 -15.47 9.02
CA GLU A 17 32.14 -14.45 8.09
C GLU A 17 33.31 -13.53 7.77
N ALA A 18 33.88 -13.67 6.59
CA ALA A 18 34.88 -12.76 6.05
C ALA A 18 34.19 -11.44 5.74
N SER A 19 34.17 -10.52 6.71
CA SER A 19 33.81 -9.13 6.46
C SER A 19 34.85 -8.55 5.51
N ALA A 20 34.44 -8.31 4.25
CA ALA A 20 35.26 -7.60 3.28
C ALA A 20 35.36 -6.12 3.70
N GLN A 21 36.27 -5.85 4.64
CA GLN A 21 36.59 -4.49 5.02
C GLN A 21 37.58 -3.92 4.01
N CYS A 22 37.20 -2.82 3.36
CA CYS A 22 38.10 -2.07 2.48
C CYS A 22 38.91 -1.08 3.28
N PRO A 23 40.20 -1.38 3.61
CA PRO A 23 41.07 -0.41 4.33
C PRO A 23 41.32 0.78 3.39
N GLY A 24 40.65 1.91 3.65
CA GLY A 24 40.84 3.17 2.93
C GLY A 24 40.15 3.30 1.57
N GLY A 25 39.22 2.39 1.21
CA GLY A 25 38.46 2.46 -0.02
C GLY A 25 36.95 2.44 0.22
N ILE A 26 36.15 2.82 -0.79
CA ILE A 26 34.68 2.74 -0.75
C ILE A 26 34.22 1.49 -1.52
N PRO A 27 33.34 0.65 -0.97
CA PRO A 27 32.73 -0.45 -1.75
C PRO A 27 31.88 0.11 -2.88
N ALA A 28 32.15 -0.31 -4.12
CA ALA A 28 31.30 0.02 -5.24
C ALA A 28 30.10 -0.92 -5.28
N ALA A 29 28.88 -0.41 -5.52
CA ALA A 29 27.70 -1.21 -5.66
C ALA A 29 27.85 -2.23 -6.81
N GLY A 30 27.77 -3.52 -6.50
CA GLY A 30 27.92 -4.62 -7.49
C GLY A 30 29.36 -5.05 -7.79
N ASN A 31 30.39 -4.48 -7.14
CA ASN A 31 31.77 -4.91 -7.30
C ASN A 31 32.37 -5.28 -5.92
N PRO A 32 32.82 -6.54 -5.69
CA PRO A 32 33.42 -6.96 -4.43
C PRO A 32 34.85 -6.41 -4.22
N HIS A 33 35.44 -5.71 -5.21
CA HIS A 33 36.78 -5.17 -5.12
C HIS A 33 36.73 -3.71 -4.67
N CYS A 34 37.51 -3.38 -3.67
CA CYS A 34 37.66 -2.01 -3.21
C CYS A 34 38.38 -1.14 -4.23
N ILE A 35 37.86 0.04 -4.53
CA ILE A 35 38.54 1.03 -5.38
C ILE A 35 39.56 1.76 -4.52
N PRO A 36 40.89 1.68 -4.81
CA PRO A 36 41.87 2.39 -4.05
C PRO A 36 41.76 3.92 -4.24
N PRO A 37 42.11 4.74 -3.24
CA PRO A 37 42.04 6.21 -3.34
C PRO A 37 42.76 6.82 -4.53
N SER A 38 43.82 6.16 -5.02
CA SER A 38 44.59 6.59 -6.19
C SER A 38 43.85 6.41 -7.53
N ALA A 39 42.82 5.57 -7.55
CA ALA A 39 41.95 5.36 -8.75
C ALA A 39 40.76 6.31 -8.80
N TRP A 40 40.64 7.20 -7.86
CA TRP A 40 39.57 8.22 -7.92
C TRP A 40 39.95 9.28 -8.94
N PRO A 41 39.00 9.71 -9.77
CA PRO A 41 39.25 10.83 -10.69
C PRO A 41 39.57 12.07 -9.86
N GLN A 42 40.84 12.45 -9.86
CA GLN A 42 41.39 13.60 -9.09
C GLN A 42 40.90 14.95 -9.58
N ASN A 43 40.06 14.97 -10.63
CA ASN A 43 39.61 16.20 -11.25
C ASN A 43 38.14 16.16 -11.63
N VAL A 44 37.28 15.90 -10.64
CA VAL A 44 35.85 16.24 -10.78
C VAL A 44 35.66 17.65 -10.25
N THR A 45 36.03 18.65 -11.06
CA THR A 45 35.41 19.97 -10.98
C THR A 45 33.98 19.79 -11.51
N SER A 46 33.18 19.01 -10.78
CA SER A 46 31.79 18.81 -11.17
C SER A 46 30.89 19.65 -10.30
N SER A 47 30.75 20.89 -10.71
CA SER A 47 29.48 21.61 -10.51
C SER A 47 28.39 21.07 -11.46
N GLN A 48 28.34 19.75 -11.69
CA GLN A 48 27.11 19.16 -12.19
C GLN A 48 26.23 18.97 -10.99
N ALA A 49 25.30 19.93 -10.77
CA ALA A 49 24.19 19.74 -9.85
C ALA A 49 23.56 18.38 -10.20
N ALA A 50 23.55 17.47 -9.24
CA ALA A 50 22.88 16.20 -9.40
C ALA A 50 21.46 16.49 -9.90
N PRO A 51 20.96 15.80 -10.92
CA PRO A 51 19.60 16.02 -11.40
C PRO A 51 18.66 15.92 -10.20
N THR A 52 17.90 16.97 -9.97
CA THR A 52 16.92 16.99 -8.87
C THR A 52 15.95 15.85 -9.10
N ALA A 53 15.92 14.92 -8.15
CA ALA A 53 14.99 13.81 -8.21
C ALA A 53 13.55 14.36 -8.34
N PRO A 54 12.70 13.76 -9.19
CA PRO A 54 11.32 14.18 -9.36
C PRO A 54 10.60 14.13 -8.00
N ARG A 55 9.93 15.21 -7.65
CA ARG A 55 9.12 15.27 -6.44
C ARG A 55 7.69 14.84 -6.76
N TRP A 56 7.17 13.91 -5.97
CA TRP A 56 5.82 13.40 -6.11
C TRP A 56 4.92 13.97 -5.02
N LYS A 57 3.72 14.39 -5.38
CA LYS A 57 2.64 14.72 -4.45
C LYS A 57 1.67 13.54 -4.40
N LEU A 58 1.39 13.06 -3.20
CA LEU A 58 0.37 12.05 -2.98
C LEU A 58 -1.02 12.67 -3.20
N THR A 59 -1.96 11.86 -3.67
CA THR A 59 -3.34 12.28 -3.87
C THR A 59 -4.29 11.45 -3.04
N TRP A 60 -5.45 12.03 -2.76
CA TRP A 60 -6.51 11.45 -1.96
C TRP A 60 -7.73 11.13 -2.80
N GLY A 61 -8.38 10.03 -2.48
CA GLY A 61 -9.73 9.74 -2.93
C GLY A 61 -10.65 9.60 -1.72
N ALA A 62 -11.94 9.66 -1.95
CA ALA A 62 -12.95 9.36 -0.94
C ALA A 62 -14.21 8.76 -1.56
N ILE A 63 -14.90 7.96 -0.76
CA ILE A 63 -16.20 7.36 -1.03
C ILE A 63 -17.13 7.81 0.08
N ALA A 64 -18.30 8.31 -0.27
CA ALA A 64 -19.40 8.61 0.66
C ALA A 64 -20.63 7.80 0.25
N ILE A 65 -21.29 7.15 1.19
CA ILE A 65 -22.40 6.25 0.91
C ILE A 65 -23.58 6.59 1.82
N ASP A 66 -24.74 6.79 1.22
CA ASP A 66 -26.01 6.73 1.94
C ASP A 66 -26.51 5.27 1.94
N PRO A 67 -26.44 4.57 3.09
CA PRO A 67 -26.81 3.15 3.14
C PRO A 67 -28.33 2.92 3.05
N ILE A 68 -29.13 3.98 3.13
CA ILE A 68 -30.59 3.91 3.06
C ILE A 68 -31.05 3.94 1.60
N THR A 69 -30.55 4.92 0.84
CA THR A 69 -30.92 5.07 -0.59
C THR A 69 -30.02 4.23 -1.50
N GLY A 70 -28.81 3.89 -1.05
CA GLY A 70 -27.80 3.22 -1.86
C GLY A 70 -27.00 4.17 -2.75
N ASP A 71 -27.18 5.47 -2.59
CA ASP A 71 -26.41 6.46 -3.36
C ASP A 71 -24.97 6.53 -2.90
N VAL A 72 -24.07 6.54 -3.87
CA VAL A 72 -22.62 6.60 -3.65
C VAL A 72 -22.07 7.85 -4.31
N GLY A 73 -21.35 8.66 -3.56
CA GLY A 73 -20.55 9.76 -4.10
C GLY A 73 -19.08 9.45 -3.99
N THR A 74 -18.29 9.89 -4.96
CA THR A 74 -16.86 9.59 -5.02
C THR A 74 -16.03 10.80 -5.38
N SER A 75 -14.77 10.79 -5.00
CA SER A 75 -13.74 11.70 -5.51
C SER A 75 -12.40 10.99 -5.64
N VAL A 76 -11.60 11.41 -6.62
CA VAL A 76 -10.29 10.83 -6.93
C VAL A 76 -9.31 11.95 -7.25
N GLY A 77 -8.05 11.81 -6.84
CA GLY A 77 -6.99 12.76 -7.20
C GLY A 77 -7.01 14.09 -6.45
N SER A 78 -7.73 14.18 -5.35
CA SER A 78 -7.78 15.40 -4.53
C SER A 78 -6.47 15.64 -3.80
N ALA A 79 -6.09 16.92 -3.62
CA ALA A 79 -4.83 17.30 -2.97
C ALA A 79 -4.81 17.10 -1.45
N SER A 80 -5.93 16.77 -0.82
CA SER A 80 -6.01 16.47 0.62
C SER A 80 -7.22 15.63 0.96
N LYS A 81 -7.12 14.89 2.08
CA LYS A 81 -8.20 14.10 2.64
C LYS A 81 -9.50 14.87 2.77
N LYS A 82 -9.44 16.05 3.43
CA LYS A 82 -10.61 16.90 3.66
C LYS A 82 -11.28 17.37 2.36
N LYS A 83 -10.49 17.62 1.30
CA LYS A 83 -11.03 17.98 -0.01
C LYS A 83 -11.73 16.78 -0.64
N ALA A 84 -11.09 15.61 -0.63
CA ALA A 84 -11.66 14.37 -1.15
C ALA A 84 -13.01 14.04 -0.49
N GLU A 85 -13.05 14.01 0.85
CA GLU A 85 -14.27 13.73 1.61
C GLU A 85 -15.40 14.71 1.27
N ARG A 86 -15.10 16.01 1.19
CA ARG A 86 -16.11 17.04 0.85
C ARG A 86 -16.66 16.85 -0.57
N GLU A 87 -15.80 16.50 -1.53
CA GLU A 87 -16.20 16.26 -2.92
C GLU A 87 -17.07 15.01 -3.03
N ALA A 88 -16.70 13.92 -2.36
CA ALA A 88 -17.49 12.69 -2.30
C ALA A 88 -18.87 12.92 -1.66
N LEU A 89 -18.92 13.64 -0.53
CA LEU A 89 -20.17 14.00 0.12
C LEU A 89 -21.07 14.85 -0.80
N LYS A 90 -20.49 15.81 -1.51
CA LYS A 90 -21.23 16.65 -2.46
C LYS A 90 -21.78 15.82 -3.63
N ASP A 91 -21.00 14.90 -4.18
CA ASP A 91 -21.43 14.01 -5.27
C ASP A 91 -22.56 13.06 -4.81
N CYS A 92 -22.47 12.49 -3.62
CA CYS A 92 -23.51 11.68 -3.03
C CYS A 92 -24.82 12.49 -2.83
N ALA A 93 -24.74 13.65 -2.21
CA ALA A 93 -25.91 14.50 -1.96
C ALA A 93 -26.57 15.01 -3.27
N ALA A 94 -25.81 15.20 -4.34
CA ALA A 94 -26.34 15.61 -5.65
C ALA A 94 -27.28 14.57 -6.28
N LYS A 95 -27.24 13.31 -5.81
CA LYS A 95 -28.11 12.22 -6.23
C LYS A 95 -29.44 12.15 -5.45
N GLY A 96 -29.62 13.06 -4.50
CA GLY A 96 -30.81 13.14 -3.66
C GLY A 96 -30.67 12.46 -2.29
N ALA A 97 -29.50 11.90 -2.01
CA ALA A 97 -29.22 11.25 -0.74
C ALA A 97 -29.14 12.27 0.41
N SER A 98 -29.63 11.89 1.58
CA SER A 98 -29.69 12.75 2.78
C SER A 98 -28.73 12.34 3.90
N ASP A 99 -28.20 11.13 3.87
CA ASP A 99 -27.36 10.56 4.95
C ASP A 99 -25.97 10.09 4.45
N CYS A 100 -25.41 10.78 3.46
CA CYS A 100 -24.10 10.48 2.86
C CYS A 100 -22.93 10.51 3.88
N ALA A 101 -23.09 11.24 4.99
CA ALA A 101 -22.05 11.35 6.02
C ALA A 101 -21.94 10.10 6.91
N ARG A 102 -22.88 9.17 6.80
CA ARG A 102 -22.93 7.96 7.63
C ARG A 102 -21.80 6.98 7.34
N LEU A 103 -21.43 6.86 6.07
CA LEU A 103 -20.32 6.04 5.62
C LEU A 103 -19.41 6.86 4.73
N VAL A 104 -18.30 7.33 5.30
CA VAL A 104 -17.26 8.05 4.56
C VAL A 104 -15.94 7.29 4.71
N PHE A 105 -15.33 6.95 3.60
CA PHE A 105 -14.04 6.29 3.54
C PHE A 105 -13.08 7.09 2.66
N ALA A 106 -11.97 7.54 3.21
CA ALA A 106 -10.92 8.24 2.47
C ALA A 106 -9.65 7.40 2.37
N TYR A 107 -8.96 7.48 1.24
CA TYR A 107 -7.77 6.71 0.93
C TYR A 107 -6.72 7.59 0.24
N GLU A 108 -5.45 7.30 0.50
CA GLU A 108 -4.32 8.06 -0.03
C GLU A 108 -3.41 7.15 -0.84
N ASN A 109 -3.13 7.55 -2.08
CA ASN A 109 -2.16 6.87 -2.95
C ASN A 109 -2.33 5.34 -3.03
N GLN A 110 -3.57 4.90 -3.06
CA GLN A 110 -3.95 3.49 -3.17
C GLN A 110 -5.25 3.33 -3.96
N CYS A 111 -5.66 2.10 -4.18
CA CYS A 111 -6.97 1.77 -4.76
C CYS A 111 -8.00 1.59 -3.65
N ALA A 112 -9.26 1.85 -3.96
CA ALA A 112 -10.38 1.62 -3.07
C ALA A 112 -11.54 0.97 -3.82
N VAL A 113 -12.27 0.10 -3.12
CA VAL A 113 -13.43 -0.61 -3.65
C VAL A 113 -14.60 -0.56 -2.69
N ILE A 114 -15.80 -0.83 -3.23
CA ILE A 114 -17.00 -1.10 -2.46
C ILE A 114 -17.45 -2.52 -2.75
N ALA A 115 -17.54 -3.37 -1.72
CA ALA A 115 -18.25 -4.63 -1.77
C ALA A 115 -19.67 -4.45 -1.22
N TRP A 116 -20.65 -4.76 -2.07
CA TRP A 116 -22.07 -4.56 -1.77
C TRP A 116 -22.78 -5.91 -1.64
N PRO A 117 -23.46 -6.15 -0.51
CA PRO A 117 -24.25 -7.34 -0.32
C PRO A 117 -25.58 -7.23 -1.07
N SER A 118 -26.13 -8.35 -1.57
CA SER A 118 -27.46 -8.39 -2.15
C SER A 118 -28.56 -8.53 -1.08
N VAL A 119 -28.20 -8.96 0.13
CA VAL A 119 -29.13 -9.11 1.25
C VAL A 119 -29.37 -7.75 1.90
N PRO A 120 -30.62 -7.28 2.00
CA PRO A 120 -30.94 -6.02 2.67
C PRO A 120 -30.48 -6.01 4.14
N GLY A 121 -29.91 -4.89 4.56
CA GLY A 121 -29.43 -4.70 5.94
C GLY A 121 -28.05 -5.35 6.24
N ALA A 122 -27.48 -6.12 5.32
CA ALA A 122 -26.11 -6.60 5.48
C ALA A 122 -25.12 -5.45 5.27
N ARG A 123 -23.93 -5.58 5.89
CA ARG A 123 -22.94 -4.50 5.95
C ARG A 123 -22.25 -4.27 4.61
N ILE A 124 -22.31 -3.04 4.10
CA ILE A 124 -21.51 -2.57 2.97
C ILE A 124 -20.05 -2.42 3.44
N ILE A 125 -19.12 -2.90 2.64
CA ILE A 125 -17.68 -2.82 2.95
C ILE A 125 -17.00 -1.87 1.97
N THR A 126 -16.26 -0.89 2.51
CA THR A 126 -15.29 -0.08 1.78
C THR A 126 -13.89 -0.55 2.18
N GLN A 127 -13.02 -0.80 1.22
CA GLN A 127 -11.68 -1.33 1.47
C GLN A 127 -10.66 -0.64 0.58
N GLY A 128 -9.51 -0.28 1.16
CA GLY A 128 -8.35 0.23 0.42
C GLY A 128 -7.21 -0.77 0.41
N ALA A 129 -6.44 -0.80 -0.70
CA ALA A 129 -5.19 -1.55 -0.83
C ALA A 129 -4.33 -1.00 -1.98
N GLU A 130 -3.14 -1.55 -2.17
CA GLU A 130 -2.21 -1.13 -3.23
C GLU A 130 -2.76 -1.36 -4.63
N THR A 131 -3.56 -2.42 -4.83
CA THR A 131 -4.19 -2.75 -6.11
C THR A 131 -5.68 -2.98 -5.94
N VAL A 132 -6.43 -2.89 -7.05
CA VAL A 132 -7.87 -3.17 -7.08
C VAL A 132 -8.14 -4.63 -6.72
N GLU A 133 -7.31 -5.55 -7.19
CA GLU A 133 -7.44 -6.98 -6.93
C GLU A 133 -7.35 -7.27 -5.44
N LEU A 134 -6.30 -6.77 -4.78
CA LEU A 134 -6.10 -6.96 -3.35
C LEU A 134 -7.22 -6.29 -2.53
N ALA A 135 -7.61 -5.08 -2.89
CA ALA A 135 -8.74 -4.39 -2.24
C ALA A 135 -10.04 -5.19 -2.38
N SER A 136 -10.29 -5.76 -3.56
CA SER A 136 -11.48 -6.57 -3.86
C SER A 136 -11.52 -7.86 -3.05
N ASP A 137 -10.40 -8.57 -2.99
CA ASP A 137 -10.30 -9.82 -2.21
C ASP A 137 -10.56 -9.56 -0.72
N LEU A 138 -9.95 -8.51 -0.16
CA LEU A 138 -10.15 -8.11 1.23
C LEU A 138 -11.59 -7.67 1.50
N ALA A 139 -12.17 -6.88 0.59
CA ALA A 139 -13.54 -6.40 0.72
C ALA A 139 -14.56 -7.53 0.64
N LEU A 140 -14.42 -8.44 -0.34
CA LEU A 140 -15.30 -9.59 -0.49
C LEU A 140 -15.19 -10.52 0.71
N LYS A 141 -13.99 -10.83 1.17
CA LYS A 141 -13.78 -11.64 2.38
C LYS A 141 -14.46 -11.02 3.61
N SER A 142 -14.35 -9.70 3.78
CA SER A 142 -14.98 -8.99 4.89
C SER A 142 -16.52 -8.90 4.75
N CYS A 143 -17.02 -8.82 3.52
CA CYS A 143 -18.46 -8.76 3.22
C CYS A 143 -19.13 -10.14 3.39
N ILE A 144 -18.46 -11.19 2.92
CA ILE A 144 -18.92 -12.58 3.03
C ILE A 144 -18.87 -13.02 4.50
N GLY A 145 -17.81 -12.64 5.22
CA GLY A 145 -17.58 -13.06 6.60
C GLY A 145 -17.31 -14.56 6.68
N ASP A 146 -17.96 -15.24 7.61
CA ASP A 146 -17.82 -16.69 7.81
C ASP A 146 -18.70 -17.54 6.87
N ASP A 147 -19.48 -16.89 6.00
CA ASP A 147 -20.38 -17.56 5.06
C ASP A 147 -19.61 -18.07 3.83
N ALA A 148 -19.14 -19.28 3.87
CA ALA A 148 -18.30 -19.89 2.83
C ALA A 148 -18.95 -19.96 1.44
N ASP A 149 -20.28 -19.92 1.37
CA ASP A 149 -21.09 -20.00 0.15
C ASP A 149 -21.50 -18.63 -0.45
N ASN A 150 -20.99 -17.53 0.15
CA ASN A 150 -21.40 -16.16 -0.21
C ASN A 150 -22.94 -15.97 -0.19
N SER A 151 -23.62 -16.50 0.82
CA SER A 151 -25.08 -16.38 0.99
C SER A 151 -25.57 -14.93 1.00
N ARG A 152 -24.69 -13.97 1.35
CA ARG A 152 -24.96 -12.52 1.30
C ARG A 152 -24.91 -11.94 -0.11
N GLY A 153 -24.45 -12.68 -1.11
CA GLY A 153 -24.35 -12.23 -2.50
C GLY A 153 -23.46 -11.00 -2.67
N CYS A 154 -22.31 -10.98 -1.97
CA CYS A 154 -21.37 -9.86 -2.01
C CYS A 154 -20.72 -9.72 -3.39
N ARG A 155 -20.68 -8.51 -3.92
CA ARG A 155 -20.04 -8.18 -5.19
C ARG A 155 -19.36 -6.83 -5.12
N ILE A 156 -18.30 -6.64 -5.92
CA ILE A 156 -17.67 -5.33 -6.10
C ILE A 156 -18.55 -4.49 -7.03
N VAL A 157 -18.93 -3.30 -6.56
CA VAL A 157 -19.78 -2.35 -7.31
C VAL A 157 -19.05 -1.07 -7.69
N TYR A 158 -17.87 -0.84 -7.10
CA TYR A 158 -17.02 0.31 -7.38
C TYR A 158 -15.55 -0.07 -7.18
N SER A 159 -14.66 0.46 -8.02
CA SER A 159 -13.22 0.35 -7.87
C SER A 159 -12.53 1.53 -8.55
N GLU A 160 -11.68 2.25 -7.82
CA GLU A 160 -10.86 3.35 -8.34
C GLU A 160 -9.57 3.50 -7.55
N CYS A 161 -8.53 4.09 -8.18
CA CYS A 161 -7.23 4.32 -7.56
C CYS A 161 -6.85 5.80 -7.59
N THR A 162 -6.22 6.27 -6.51
CA THR A 162 -5.46 7.53 -6.53
C THR A 162 -3.99 7.23 -6.82
N ARG A 163 -3.34 8.08 -7.58
CA ARG A 163 -1.92 7.95 -7.92
C ARG A 163 -1.18 9.24 -7.63
N PRO A 164 0.10 9.18 -7.23
CA PRO A 164 0.90 10.37 -7.08
C PRO A 164 0.96 11.15 -8.39
N VAL A 165 1.05 12.47 -8.27
CA VAL A 165 1.29 13.37 -9.40
C VAL A 165 2.63 14.07 -9.24
N LEU A 166 3.30 14.40 -10.34
CA LEU A 166 4.52 15.20 -10.29
C LEU A 166 4.23 16.56 -9.66
N ALA A 167 5.11 16.97 -8.76
CA ALA A 167 5.09 18.33 -8.25
C ALA A 167 5.71 19.25 -9.28
N ASP A 168 5.01 20.31 -9.67
CA ASP A 168 5.53 21.42 -10.48
C ASP A 168 6.61 22.21 -9.74
#